data_4b277a7cabc10fb130549acf27126f8f
#
_entry.id   4b277a7cabc10fb130549acf27126f8f
#
_cell.length_a   1.000
_cell.length_b   1.000
_cell.length_c   1.000
_cell.angle_alpha   90.00
_cell.angle_beta   90.00
_cell.angle_gamma   90.00
#
_symmetry.space_group_name_H-M   'P 1'
#
loop_
_entity.id
_entity.type
_entity.pdbx_description
1 polymer ?
#
loop_
_entity_poly.entity_id
_entity_poly.type
_entity_poly.pdbx_seq_one_letter_code
_entity_poly.pdbx_strand_id
1 'polypeptide(L)'
;MKPVIKWSRGKTWAIEYIKKLITSEMLEHGTYIEPFCGSASLALALQPKRMILGDLNSELINIYKIIKEAPDDLIGSLVWMRLSHEESTDYFYNVRAWDRDHKFESMNPVSRASRFIYLNKTCFNGLYRVNSKGYFNTPLGRSSSGNPIDIVQSDKIRELSAYFNDPRNSVNFVCAS
;
A
#
# COMPACT_ATOMS: atom_id res chain seq x y z
N MET A 1 -7.27 11.01 5.35
CA MET A 1 -5.97 10.40 4.99
C MET A 1 -5.97 9.94 3.53
N LYS A 2 -4.79 9.82 2.90
CA LYS A 2 -4.65 9.38 1.50
C LYS A 2 -3.88 8.05 1.44
N PRO A 3 -4.19 7.15 0.48
CA PRO A 3 -3.45 5.91 0.30
C PRO A 3 -1.97 6.11 -0.01
N VAL A 4 -1.12 5.19 0.46
CA VAL A 4 0.31 5.12 0.13
C VAL A 4 0.53 4.59 -1.29
N ILE A 5 -0.32 3.69 -1.77
CA ILE A 5 -0.23 3.07 -3.09
C ILE A 5 -1.36 3.53 -4.02
N LYS A 6 -1.10 3.45 -5.32
CA LYS A 6 -2.13 3.54 -6.36
C LYS A 6 -2.73 2.16 -6.57
N TRP A 7 -4.05 2.08 -6.71
CA TRP A 7 -4.73 0.81 -6.98
C TRP A 7 -5.74 0.97 -8.10
N SER A 8 -5.65 0.09 -9.08
CA SER A 8 -6.57 0.05 -10.21
C SER A 8 -8.00 -0.17 -9.70
N ARG A 9 -8.97 0.58 -10.21
CA ARG A 9 -10.37 0.54 -9.77
C ARG A 9 -10.59 0.92 -8.29
N GLY A 10 -9.73 1.81 -7.75
CA GLY A 10 -9.94 2.38 -6.41
C GLY A 10 -11.33 3.03 -6.30
N LYS A 11 -11.95 2.91 -5.11
CA LYS A 11 -13.33 3.37 -4.84
C LYS A 11 -13.42 4.88 -4.57
N THR A 12 -12.42 5.66 -5.02
CA THR A 12 -12.38 7.12 -4.77
C THR A 12 -13.60 7.86 -5.31
N TRP A 13 -14.16 7.40 -6.41
CA TRP A 13 -15.40 7.95 -7.00
C TRP A 13 -16.61 7.80 -6.08
N ALA A 14 -16.63 6.78 -5.23
CA ALA A 14 -17.74 6.50 -4.33
C ALA A 14 -17.65 7.23 -2.98
N ILE A 15 -16.50 7.84 -2.65
CA ILE A 15 -16.25 8.42 -1.32
C ILE A 15 -17.31 9.45 -0.95
N GLU A 16 -17.58 10.42 -1.82
CA GLU A 16 -18.53 11.50 -1.53
C GLU A 16 -19.97 11.02 -1.44
N TYR A 17 -20.30 9.95 -2.18
CA TYR A 17 -21.63 9.33 -2.10
C TYR A 17 -21.77 8.55 -0.78
N ILE A 18 -20.78 7.73 -0.44
CA ILE A 18 -20.82 6.88 0.76
C ILE A 18 -20.79 7.73 2.04
N LYS A 19 -20.01 8.82 2.06
CA LYS A 19 -20.00 9.77 3.20
C LYS A 19 -21.38 10.31 3.55
N LYS A 20 -22.27 10.46 2.58
CA LYS A 20 -23.66 10.92 2.83
C LYS A 20 -24.55 9.86 3.46
N LEU A 21 -24.19 8.59 3.32
CA LEU A 21 -24.94 7.44 3.85
C LEU A 21 -24.46 6.99 5.23
N ILE A 22 -23.21 7.32 5.60
CA ILE A 22 -22.59 6.88 6.85
C ILE A 22 -22.67 8.02 7.87
N THR A 23 -23.26 7.71 9.03
CA THR A 23 -23.33 8.65 10.15
C THR A 23 -22.07 8.64 11.00
N SER A 24 -21.83 9.71 11.77
CA SER A 24 -20.73 9.75 12.74
C SER A 24 -20.85 8.65 13.79
N GLU A 25 -22.06 8.29 14.20
CA GLU A 25 -22.33 7.20 15.13
C GLU A 25 -21.89 5.84 14.57
N MET A 26 -22.15 5.56 13.27
CA MET A 26 -21.68 4.35 12.62
C MET A 26 -20.15 4.26 12.58
N LEU A 27 -19.45 5.38 12.36
CA LEU A 27 -18.00 5.42 12.35
C LEU A 27 -17.39 5.27 13.74
N GLU A 28 -18.05 5.76 14.77
CA GLU A 28 -17.59 5.71 16.16
C GLU A 28 -17.87 4.33 16.80
N HIS A 29 -19.06 3.78 16.60
CA HIS A 29 -19.55 2.59 17.30
C HIS A 29 -19.71 1.35 16.42
N GLY A 30 -19.81 1.52 15.10
CA GLY A 30 -19.88 0.42 14.14
C GLY A 30 -18.54 -0.24 13.84
N THR A 31 -18.57 -1.38 13.17
CA THR A 31 -17.37 -2.01 12.58
C THR A 31 -17.45 -1.89 11.07
N TYR A 32 -16.50 -1.17 10.50
CA TYR A 32 -16.35 -1.04 9.05
C TYR A 32 -15.60 -2.27 8.50
N ILE A 33 -16.16 -2.92 7.49
CA ILE A 33 -15.54 -4.09 6.87
C ILE A 33 -15.37 -3.84 5.37
N GLU A 34 -14.15 -3.96 4.89
CA GLU A 34 -13.81 -3.83 3.46
C GLU A 34 -13.08 -5.10 2.99
N PRO A 35 -13.80 -6.13 2.47
CA PRO A 35 -13.20 -7.43 2.12
C PRO A 35 -12.33 -7.39 0.87
N PHE A 36 -12.41 -6.34 0.05
CA PHE A 36 -11.60 -6.07 -1.14
C PHE A 36 -11.01 -4.67 -1.02
N CYS A 37 -10.10 -4.49 -0.04
CA CYS A 37 -9.68 -3.15 0.36
C CYS A 37 -8.79 -2.44 -0.68
N GLY A 38 -8.01 -3.17 -1.47
CA GLY A 38 -7.10 -2.56 -2.44
C GLY A 38 -6.21 -1.50 -1.76
N SER A 39 -6.28 -0.25 -2.23
CA SER A 39 -5.57 0.87 -1.61
C SER A 39 -6.21 1.40 -0.32
N ALA A 40 -7.27 0.78 0.18
CA ALA A 40 -8.05 1.22 1.34
C ALA A 40 -8.56 2.67 1.26
N SER A 41 -8.73 3.21 0.05
CA SER A 41 -9.05 4.61 -0.16
C SER A 41 -10.35 5.05 0.53
N LEU A 42 -11.35 4.17 0.60
CA LEU A 42 -12.61 4.45 1.25
C LEU A 42 -12.48 4.42 2.78
N ALA A 43 -11.89 3.36 3.33
CA ALA A 43 -11.61 3.26 4.77
C ALA A 43 -10.81 4.47 5.28
N LEU A 44 -9.76 4.86 4.55
CA LEU A 44 -8.90 5.99 4.89
C LEU A 44 -9.60 7.37 4.76
N ALA A 45 -10.59 7.47 3.89
CA ALA A 45 -11.41 8.68 3.77
C ALA A 45 -12.47 8.79 4.89
N LEU A 46 -12.99 7.65 5.35
CA LEU A 46 -14.02 7.56 6.39
C LEU A 46 -13.44 7.57 7.81
N GLN A 47 -12.27 6.98 8.02
CA GLN A 47 -11.57 6.87 9.31
C GLN A 47 -12.43 6.25 10.44
N PRO A 48 -13.01 5.06 10.24
CA PRO A 48 -13.82 4.42 11.27
C PRO A 48 -12.95 3.97 12.46
N LYS A 49 -13.50 4.03 13.68
CA LYS A 49 -12.79 3.59 14.89
C LYS A 49 -12.48 2.09 14.92
N ARG A 50 -13.37 1.29 14.35
CA ARG A 50 -13.18 -0.15 14.23
C ARG A 50 -13.26 -0.55 12.76
N MET A 51 -12.21 -1.20 12.25
CA MET A 51 -12.21 -1.68 10.87
C MET A 51 -11.50 -3.01 10.68
N ILE A 52 -11.96 -3.74 9.68
CA ILE A 52 -11.35 -4.95 9.16
C ILE A 52 -11.10 -4.71 7.67
N LEU A 53 -9.83 -4.69 7.28
CA LEU A 53 -9.40 -4.56 5.89
C LEU A 53 -8.94 -5.92 5.38
N GLY A 54 -9.62 -6.44 4.37
CA GLY A 54 -9.32 -7.71 3.73
C GLY A 54 -8.92 -7.55 2.28
N ASP A 55 -8.04 -8.42 1.79
CA ASP A 55 -7.74 -8.59 0.37
C ASP A 55 -7.15 -9.99 0.13
N LEU A 56 -7.31 -10.53 -1.09
CA LEU A 56 -6.68 -11.78 -1.49
C LEU A 56 -5.17 -11.64 -1.70
N ASN A 57 -4.70 -10.43 -1.99
CA ASN A 57 -3.30 -10.16 -2.23
C ASN A 57 -2.54 -10.03 -0.91
N SER A 58 -1.81 -11.10 -0.54
CA SER A 58 -1.03 -11.15 0.69
C SER A 58 0.04 -10.06 0.78
N GLU A 59 0.64 -9.65 -0.35
CA GLU A 59 1.64 -8.59 -0.39
C GLU A 59 1.01 -7.22 -0.07
N LEU A 60 -0.24 -7.02 -0.53
CA LEU A 60 -1.00 -5.81 -0.21
C LEU A 60 -1.34 -5.74 1.29
N ILE A 61 -1.79 -6.85 1.87
CA ILE A 61 -2.08 -6.94 3.31
C ILE A 61 -0.79 -6.77 4.13
N ASN A 62 0.35 -7.32 3.65
CA ASN A 62 1.64 -7.12 4.27
C ASN A 62 2.03 -5.63 4.38
N ILE A 63 1.76 -4.82 3.36
CA ILE A 63 2.01 -3.37 3.42
C ILE A 63 1.32 -2.73 4.63
N TYR A 64 0.04 -3.00 4.82
CA TYR A 64 -0.72 -2.40 5.93
C TYR A 64 -0.24 -2.89 7.29
N LYS A 65 0.12 -4.18 7.41
CA LYS A 65 0.73 -4.72 8.63
C LYS A 65 2.05 -4.02 8.95
N ILE A 66 2.93 -3.86 7.96
CA ILE A 66 4.24 -3.22 8.16
C ILE A 66 4.10 -1.72 8.44
N ILE A 67 3.16 -1.02 7.81
CA ILE A 67 2.85 0.37 8.17
C ILE A 67 2.43 0.49 9.64
N LYS A 68 1.68 -0.48 10.16
CA LYS A 68 1.26 -0.52 11.56
C LYS A 68 2.42 -0.88 12.51
N GLU A 69 3.20 -1.89 12.17
CA GLU A 69 4.14 -2.56 13.09
C GLU A 69 5.56 -1.99 13.03
N ALA A 70 6.04 -1.59 11.84
CA ALA A 70 7.42 -1.19 11.58
C ALA A 70 7.52 -0.03 10.57
N PRO A 71 6.86 1.13 10.81
CA PRO A 71 6.81 2.23 9.84
C PRO A 71 8.18 2.85 9.55
N ASP A 72 9.05 2.96 10.54
CA ASP A 72 10.37 3.57 10.35
C ASP A 72 11.32 2.66 9.59
N ASP A 73 11.28 1.34 9.80
CA ASP A 73 12.03 0.36 9.01
C ASP A 73 11.57 0.38 7.54
N LEU A 74 10.25 0.48 7.31
CA LEU A 74 9.68 0.62 5.98
C LEU A 74 10.19 1.89 5.29
N ILE A 75 10.16 3.03 6.00
CA ILE A 75 10.64 4.32 5.49
C ILE A 75 12.14 4.22 5.15
N GLY A 76 12.95 3.67 6.06
CA GLY A 76 14.38 3.47 5.82
C GLY A 76 14.68 2.62 4.59
N SER A 77 13.95 1.52 4.42
CA SER A 77 14.06 0.66 3.23
C SER A 77 13.67 1.40 1.94
N LEU A 78 12.60 2.20 1.97
CA LEU A 78 12.17 3.00 0.81
C LEU A 78 13.15 4.13 0.48
N VAL A 79 13.80 4.74 1.47
CA VAL A 79 14.87 5.74 1.26
C VAL A 79 16.03 5.09 0.51
N TRP A 80 16.47 3.91 0.95
CA TRP A 80 17.53 3.18 0.28
C TRP A 80 17.18 2.82 -1.17
N MET A 81 15.94 2.33 -1.40
CA MET A 81 15.45 2.01 -2.75
C MET A 81 15.38 3.25 -3.65
N ARG A 82 15.01 4.41 -3.10
CA ARG A 82 15.00 5.67 -3.83
C ARG A 82 16.40 6.05 -4.29
N LEU A 83 17.40 6.01 -3.39
CA LEU A 83 18.78 6.32 -3.71
C LEU A 83 19.33 5.39 -4.81
N SER A 84 19.11 4.09 -4.68
CA SER A 84 19.50 3.11 -5.71
C SER A 84 18.82 3.33 -7.06
N HIS A 85 17.57 3.79 -7.06
CA HIS A 85 16.84 4.13 -8.29
C HIS A 85 17.40 5.40 -8.96
N GLU A 86 17.81 6.39 -8.16
CA GLU A 86 18.45 7.63 -8.63
C GLU A 86 19.83 7.35 -9.26
N GLU A 87 20.56 6.35 -8.76
CA GLU A 87 21.84 5.91 -9.35
C GLU A 87 21.66 5.18 -10.68
N SER A 88 20.65 4.30 -10.78
CA SER A 88 20.36 3.55 -12.01
C SER A 88 18.91 3.10 -12.09
N THR A 89 18.28 3.39 -13.23
CA THR A 89 16.93 2.88 -13.53
C THR A 89 16.86 1.37 -13.72
N ASP A 90 18.00 0.70 -13.97
CA ASP A 90 18.08 -0.76 -14.05
C ASP A 90 17.76 -1.42 -12.70
N TYR A 91 17.96 -0.67 -11.60
CA TYR A 91 17.54 -1.09 -10.26
C TYR A 91 16.06 -1.51 -10.21
N PHE A 92 15.18 -0.83 -10.98
CA PHE A 92 13.78 -1.22 -11.09
C PHE A 92 13.61 -2.66 -11.55
N TYR A 93 14.33 -3.08 -12.59
CA TYR A 93 14.21 -4.44 -13.13
C TYR A 93 14.81 -5.48 -12.19
N ASN A 94 15.86 -5.12 -11.45
CA ASN A 94 16.43 -5.97 -10.41
C ASN A 94 15.41 -6.22 -9.29
N VAL A 95 14.81 -5.17 -8.73
CA VAL A 95 13.78 -5.26 -7.69
C VAL A 95 12.54 -5.99 -8.20
N ARG A 96 12.14 -5.75 -9.46
CA ARG A 96 11.03 -6.44 -10.09
C ARG A 96 11.26 -7.96 -10.14
N ALA A 97 12.49 -8.38 -10.35
CA ALA A 97 12.85 -9.79 -10.47
C ALA A 97 12.83 -10.56 -9.13
N TRP A 98 12.75 -9.91 -7.98
CA TRP A 98 12.79 -10.59 -6.67
C TRP A 98 11.72 -11.68 -6.51
N ASP A 99 10.49 -11.47 -7.02
CA ASP A 99 9.42 -12.47 -6.95
C ASP A 99 9.62 -13.70 -7.84
N ARG A 100 10.73 -13.77 -8.59
CA ARG A 100 11.13 -14.93 -9.37
C ARG A 100 12.08 -15.85 -8.61
N ASP A 101 12.63 -15.36 -7.50
CA ASP A 101 13.47 -16.15 -6.60
C ASP A 101 12.59 -17.01 -5.69
N HIS A 102 12.93 -18.30 -5.56
CA HIS A 102 12.23 -19.24 -4.68
C HIS A 102 12.25 -18.83 -3.19
N LYS A 103 13.18 -17.95 -2.80
CA LYS A 103 13.29 -17.41 -1.44
C LYS A 103 12.39 -16.19 -1.20
N PHE A 104 11.68 -15.71 -2.21
CA PHE A 104 10.90 -14.48 -2.09
C PHE A 104 9.89 -14.53 -0.92
N GLU A 105 9.18 -15.63 -0.77
CA GLU A 105 8.19 -15.79 0.30
C GLU A 105 8.82 -15.80 1.70
N SER A 106 10.09 -16.20 1.83
CA SER A 106 10.85 -16.19 3.08
C SER A 106 11.61 -14.88 3.34
N MET A 107 11.56 -13.93 2.42
CA MET A 107 12.18 -12.61 2.62
C MET A 107 11.51 -11.86 3.78
N ASN A 108 12.29 -10.98 4.39
CA ASN A 108 11.81 -10.08 5.44
C ASN A 108 10.54 -9.33 4.98
N PRO A 109 9.46 -9.34 5.77
CA PRO A 109 8.20 -8.67 5.43
C PRO A 109 8.35 -7.17 5.12
N VAL A 110 9.27 -6.45 5.76
CA VAL A 110 9.59 -5.04 5.45
C VAL A 110 10.14 -4.91 4.04
N SER A 111 11.08 -5.80 3.63
CA SER A 111 11.65 -5.79 2.28
C SER A 111 10.59 -6.08 1.21
N ARG A 112 9.66 -6.99 1.49
CA ARG A 112 8.53 -7.29 0.59
C ARG A 112 7.57 -6.11 0.47
N ALA A 113 7.22 -5.46 1.60
CA ALA A 113 6.36 -4.29 1.62
C ALA A 113 7.00 -3.10 0.87
N SER A 114 8.28 -2.82 1.14
CA SER A 114 9.00 -1.75 0.45
C SER A 114 9.15 -2.01 -1.05
N ARG A 115 9.44 -3.26 -1.45
CA ARG A 115 9.43 -3.66 -2.86
C ARG A 115 8.10 -3.34 -3.54
N PHE A 116 6.99 -3.71 -2.90
CA PHE A 116 5.66 -3.48 -3.48
C PHE A 116 5.39 -1.98 -3.67
N ILE A 117 5.63 -1.17 -2.63
CA ILE A 117 5.43 0.28 -2.69
C ILE A 117 6.34 0.89 -3.77
N TYR A 118 7.63 0.52 -3.78
CA TYR A 118 8.59 0.99 -4.76
C TYR A 118 8.14 0.71 -6.20
N LEU A 119 7.80 -0.56 -6.50
CA LEU A 119 7.32 -0.94 -7.84
C LEU A 119 6.02 -0.22 -8.21
N ASN A 120 5.08 -0.08 -7.27
CA ASN A 120 3.82 0.63 -7.51
C ASN A 120 4.04 2.12 -7.82
N LYS A 121 5.05 2.75 -7.21
CA LYS A 121 5.38 4.16 -7.47
C LYS A 121 6.12 4.38 -8.76
N THR A 122 7.00 3.47 -9.13
CA THR A 122 7.92 3.62 -10.26
C THR A 122 7.44 2.94 -11.54
N CYS A 123 6.49 2.00 -11.46
CA CYS A 123 5.96 1.34 -12.65
C CYS A 123 4.97 2.22 -13.45
N PHE A 124 4.69 1.80 -14.68
CA PHE A 124 3.75 2.47 -15.57
C PHE A 124 2.37 2.63 -14.92
N ASN A 125 1.94 3.87 -14.75
CA ASN A 125 0.66 4.29 -14.15
C ASN A 125 0.37 3.74 -12.72
N GLY A 126 1.37 3.19 -12.03
CA GLY A 126 1.15 2.54 -10.74
C GLY A 126 0.31 1.26 -10.84
N LEU A 127 0.29 0.62 -12.00
CA LEU A 127 -0.54 -0.55 -12.26
C LEU A 127 0.10 -1.82 -11.68
N TYR A 128 -0.53 -2.41 -10.66
CA TYR A 128 -0.17 -3.74 -10.21
C TYR A 128 -0.72 -4.79 -11.18
N ARG A 129 0.17 -5.50 -11.86
CA ARG A 129 -0.17 -6.57 -12.81
C ARG A 129 0.85 -7.71 -12.67
N VAL A 130 0.34 -8.94 -12.69
CA VAL A 130 1.15 -10.16 -12.71
C VAL A 130 0.92 -10.94 -13.99
N ASN A 131 1.89 -11.77 -14.37
CA ASN A 131 1.75 -12.72 -15.46
C ASN A 131 1.05 -14.01 -14.99
N SER A 132 0.91 -14.99 -15.89
CA SER A 132 0.29 -16.29 -15.59
C SER A 132 1.00 -17.11 -14.50
N LYS A 133 2.26 -16.77 -14.18
CA LYS A 133 3.04 -17.39 -13.09
C LYS A 133 2.94 -16.62 -11.77
N GLY A 134 2.12 -15.57 -11.71
CA GLY A 134 1.98 -14.71 -10.51
C GLY A 134 3.08 -13.66 -10.35
N TYR A 135 4.04 -13.53 -11.28
CA TYR A 135 5.14 -12.58 -11.16
C TYR A 135 4.75 -11.18 -11.65
N PHE A 136 5.14 -10.17 -10.91
CA PHE A 136 4.93 -8.76 -11.29
C PHE A 136 5.57 -8.47 -12.67
N ASN A 137 4.80 -7.90 -13.60
CA ASN A 137 5.24 -7.71 -14.97
C ASN A 137 4.97 -6.32 -15.58
N THR A 138 4.54 -5.35 -14.79
CA THR A 138 4.41 -3.98 -15.29
C THR A 138 5.79 -3.38 -15.57
N PRO A 139 6.00 -2.69 -16.70
CA PRO A 139 7.27 -2.05 -17.00
C PRO A 139 7.50 -0.80 -16.15
N LEU A 140 8.74 -0.29 -16.16
CA LEU A 140 9.09 1.01 -15.61
C LEU A 140 8.21 2.10 -16.25
N GLY A 141 7.68 2.99 -15.41
CA GLY A 141 6.93 4.16 -15.86
C GLY A 141 7.85 5.31 -16.29
N ARG A 142 7.27 6.27 -17.01
CA ARG A 142 7.92 7.54 -17.26
C ARG A 142 7.22 8.61 -16.42
N SER A 143 7.99 9.47 -15.75
CA SER A 143 7.41 10.66 -15.12
C SER A 143 6.89 11.59 -16.21
N SER A 144 5.57 11.73 -16.31
CA SER A 144 4.94 12.62 -17.28
C SER A 144 5.05 14.10 -16.90
N SER A 145 5.33 14.40 -15.65
CA SER A 145 5.37 15.77 -15.11
C SER A 145 6.77 16.35 -14.92
N GLY A 146 7.83 15.57 -15.19
CA GLY A 146 9.21 15.96 -14.89
C GLY A 146 9.54 16.08 -13.39
N ASN A 147 8.56 15.91 -12.52
CA ASN A 147 8.78 15.95 -11.07
C ASN A 147 9.36 14.62 -10.56
N PRO A 148 10.21 14.65 -9.53
CA PRO A 148 10.68 13.43 -8.86
C PRO A 148 9.51 12.60 -8.36
N ILE A 149 9.63 11.27 -8.52
CA ILE A 149 8.63 10.35 -8.00
C ILE A 149 8.78 10.27 -6.47
N ASP A 150 7.71 10.59 -5.73
CA ASP A 150 7.68 10.42 -4.27
C ASP A 150 7.54 8.94 -3.92
N ILE A 151 8.68 8.25 -3.86
CA ILE A 151 8.76 6.81 -3.52
C ILE A 151 8.53 6.60 -2.03
N VAL A 152 9.10 7.46 -1.19
CA VAL A 152 9.21 7.21 0.27
C VAL A 152 7.90 7.50 1.00
N GLN A 153 7.25 8.63 0.70
CA GLN A 153 5.99 9.08 1.32
C GLN A 153 5.97 8.99 2.86
N SER A 154 7.07 9.37 3.51
CA SER A 154 7.27 9.23 4.95
C SER A 154 6.11 9.78 5.78
N ASP A 155 5.61 10.97 5.44
CA ASP A 155 4.53 11.62 6.19
C ASP A 155 3.23 10.82 6.12
N LYS A 156 2.89 10.26 4.96
CA LYS A 156 1.70 9.41 4.80
C LYS A 156 1.84 8.09 5.55
N ILE A 157 3.03 7.47 5.51
CA ILE A 157 3.28 6.22 6.25
C ILE A 157 3.13 6.47 7.74
N ARG A 158 3.70 7.57 8.27
CA ARG A 158 3.57 7.93 9.69
C ARG A 158 2.14 8.30 10.09
N GLU A 159 1.43 9.06 9.24
CA GLU A 159 0.02 9.41 9.45
C GLU A 159 -0.84 8.13 9.57
N LEU A 160 -0.64 7.18 8.67
CA LEU A 160 -1.36 5.90 8.68
C LEU A 160 -0.99 5.05 9.89
N SER A 161 0.30 4.95 10.21
CA SER A 161 0.77 4.21 11.39
C SER A 161 0.19 4.79 12.68
N ALA A 162 0.18 6.11 12.83
CA ALA A 162 -0.41 6.77 13.99
C ALA A 162 -1.91 6.46 14.11
N TYR A 163 -2.65 6.47 13.01
CA TYR A 163 -4.06 6.13 13.01
C TYR A 163 -4.30 4.64 13.33
N PHE A 164 -3.50 3.73 12.78
CA PHE A 164 -3.64 2.29 13.02
C PHE A 164 -3.31 1.88 14.46
N ASN A 165 -2.44 2.64 15.12
CA ASN A 165 -1.97 2.40 16.49
C ASN A 165 -2.64 3.30 17.54
N ASP A 166 -3.57 4.18 17.15
CA ASP A 166 -4.33 4.97 18.12
C ASP A 166 -5.11 4.02 19.04
N PRO A 167 -4.94 4.11 20.38
CA PRO A 167 -5.58 3.18 21.33
C PRO A 167 -7.11 3.24 21.29
N ARG A 168 -7.68 4.27 20.68
CA ARG A 168 -9.13 4.41 20.48
C ARG A 168 -9.62 3.64 19.24
N ASN A 169 -8.69 3.15 18.41
CA ASN A 169 -9.01 2.48 17.16
C ASN A 169 -8.73 0.97 17.28
N SER A 170 -9.53 0.18 16.58
CA SER A 170 -9.31 -1.25 16.37
C SER A 170 -9.17 -1.54 14.89
N VAL A 171 -7.95 -1.78 14.44
CA VAL A 171 -7.62 -2.00 13.03
C VAL A 171 -7.05 -3.40 12.83
N ASN A 172 -7.76 -4.22 12.06
CA ASN A 172 -7.40 -5.59 11.74
C ASN A 172 -7.20 -5.77 10.22
N PHE A 173 -6.22 -6.61 9.87
CA PHE A 173 -5.90 -6.94 8.49
C PHE A 173 -6.06 -8.44 8.26
N VAL A 174 -6.81 -8.82 7.23
CA VAL A 174 -7.13 -10.20 6.89
C VAL A 174 -6.71 -10.48 5.46
N CYS A 175 -5.88 -11.50 5.27
CA CYS A 175 -5.68 -12.09 3.95
C CYS A 175 -6.70 -13.22 3.82
N ALA A 176 -7.80 -12.95 3.11
CA ALA A 176 -8.84 -13.95 2.91
C ALA A 176 -8.49 -14.80 1.68
N SER A 177 -8.55 -16.10 1.83
CA SER A 177 -8.48 -17.10 0.73
C SER A 177 -9.88 -17.54 0.35
#